data_d8fa51eacc9ff48bbd2a32bed143a39c
#
_entry.id   d8fa51eacc9ff48bbd2a32bed143a39c
#
_cell.length_a   1.000
_cell.length_b   1.000
_cell.length_c   1.000
_cell.angle_alpha   90.00
_cell.angle_beta   90.00
_cell.angle_gamma   90.00
#
_symmetry.space_group_name_H-M   'P 1'
#
loop_
_entity.id
_entity.type
_entity.pdbx_description
1 polymer ?
#
loop_
_entity_poly.entity_id
_entity_poly.type
_entity_poly.pdbx_seq_one_letter_code
_entity_poly.pdbx_strand_id
1 'polypeptide(L)'
;GSTKAIYNTIAQDFLYEYAMNSLVVFADNHDIDRIYNMLGKDIRKVKMAMSFIITTRGLPQIYYGTELLFADDPRGGAHKCRMDFPGGWEGDTINLFKPEYRNAQQQEMFDHVRKLLHFRKSIPVVYNGKLMHYVPKNNIYTYFRYNDSECVMVLLNGASQSQTIGWNQFEERLQGMKAGYEILSGQQITKGEKIEIESNSSLVIYFKTTK
;
A
#
# COMPACT_ATOMS: atom_id res chain seq x y z
N GLY A 1 -0.78 -6.31 14.25
CA GLY A 1 -1.82 -5.26 14.21
C GLY A 1 -3.10 -5.78 13.57
N SER A 2 -4.19 -5.05 13.73
CA SER A 2 -5.50 -5.45 13.19
C SER A 2 -5.90 -4.56 12.02
N THR A 3 -6.24 -5.16 10.89
CA THR A 3 -6.79 -4.47 9.73
C THR A 3 -8.15 -3.82 10.01
N LYS A 4 -8.83 -4.24 11.11
CA LYS A 4 -10.07 -3.62 11.58
C LYS A 4 -9.90 -2.15 11.98
N ALA A 5 -8.72 -1.76 12.47
CA ALA A 5 -8.45 -0.36 12.78
C ALA A 5 -8.47 0.51 11.51
N ILE A 6 -7.87 0.03 10.41
CA ILE A 6 -7.92 0.70 9.11
C ILE A 6 -9.36 0.84 8.63
N TYR A 7 -10.14 -0.25 8.69
CA TYR A 7 -11.55 -0.24 8.31
C TYR A 7 -12.34 0.83 9.10
N ASN A 8 -12.19 0.84 10.42
CA ASN A 8 -12.91 1.79 11.29
C ASN A 8 -12.56 3.26 10.96
N THR A 9 -11.30 3.55 10.61
CA THR A 9 -10.87 4.88 10.20
C THR A 9 -11.50 5.28 8.87
N ILE A 10 -11.44 4.39 7.87
CA ILE A 10 -12.02 4.66 6.54
C ILE A 10 -13.56 4.73 6.61
N ALA A 11 -14.21 3.96 7.49
CA ALA A 11 -15.67 4.03 7.69
C ALA A 11 -16.15 5.40 8.19
N GLN A 12 -15.25 6.25 8.70
CA GLN A 12 -15.58 7.62 9.11
C GLN A 12 -15.42 8.65 7.99
N ASP A 13 -15.10 8.24 6.79
CA ASP A 13 -14.88 9.13 5.64
C ASP A 13 -16.10 10.02 5.31
N PHE A 14 -17.31 9.62 5.71
CA PHE A 14 -18.52 10.45 5.60
C PHE A 14 -18.38 11.81 6.30
N LEU A 15 -17.51 11.94 7.30
CA LEU A 15 -17.19 13.21 7.96
C LEU A 15 -16.46 14.21 7.05
N TYR A 16 -15.86 13.72 5.96
CA TYR A 16 -15.03 14.49 5.04
C TYR A 16 -15.58 14.53 3.61
N GLU A 17 -16.90 14.37 3.45
CA GLU A 17 -17.62 14.10 2.21
C GLU A 17 -17.07 14.80 0.96
N TYR A 18 -16.79 16.11 1.06
CA TYR A 18 -16.29 16.92 -0.06
C TYR A 18 -14.74 16.93 -0.17
N ALA A 19 -14.03 16.48 0.84
CA ALA A 19 -12.56 16.59 0.93
C ALA A 19 -11.83 15.26 0.88
N MET A 20 -12.52 14.13 0.80
CA MET A 20 -11.93 12.79 0.91
C MET A 20 -10.72 12.57 0.00
N ASN A 21 -10.79 13.00 -1.25
CA ASN A 21 -9.70 12.84 -2.21
C ASN A 21 -8.57 13.87 -2.04
N SER A 22 -8.76 14.89 -1.18
CA SER A 22 -7.79 15.94 -0.87
C SER A 22 -7.11 15.74 0.50
N LEU A 23 -7.53 14.77 1.29
CA LEU A 23 -6.90 14.45 2.56
C LEU A 23 -5.49 13.91 2.32
N VAL A 24 -4.51 14.46 3.04
CA VAL A 24 -3.14 13.90 3.04
C VAL A 24 -3.12 12.63 3.87
N VAL A 25 -2.58 11.56 3.30
CA VAL A 25 -2.43 10.25 3.96
C VAL A 25 -0.96 9.84 3.97
N PHE A 26 -0.47 9.40 5.11
CA PHE A 26 0.93 9.02 5.29
C PHE A 26 1.08 7.88 6.30
N ALA A 27 2.18 7.16 6.21
CA ALA A 27 2.52 6.09 7.15
C ALA A 27 3.42 6.57 8.27
N ASP A 28 4.32 7.49 7.97
CA ASP A 28 5.23 8.16 8.89
C ASP A 28 5.52 9.59 8.42
N ASN A 29 6.11 10.39 9.30
CA ASN A 29 6.55 11.75 9.01
C ASN A 29 7.68 12.16 9.97
N HIS A 30 8.03 13.45 10.01
CA HIS A 30 9.11 13.98 10.84
C HIS A 30 8.76 14.12 12.35
N ASP A 31 7.53 13.85 12.75
CA ASP A 31 7.06 14.00 14.14
C ASP A 31 6.73 12.68 14.83
N ILE A 32 6.65 11.58 14.05
CA ILE A 32 6.37 10.24 14.58
C ILE A 32 7.48 9.25 14.18
N ASP A 33 7.52 8.12 14.87
CA ASP A 33 8.47 7.05 14.58
C ASP A 33 8.37 6.57 13.14
N ARG A 34 9.49 6.14 12.57
CA ARG A 34 9.52 5.54 11.24
C ARG A 34 8.62 4.31 11.18
N ILE A 35 7.82 4.20 10.13
CA ILE A 35 6.91 3.04 9.94
C ILE A 35 7.64 1.72 10.03
N TYR A 36 8.89 1.66 9.57
CA TYR A 36 9.73 0.47 9.67
C TYR A 36 9.95 0.03 11.12
N ASN A 37 10.21 0.99 12.04
CA ASN A 37 10.31 0.73 13.48
C ASN A 37 8.96 0.31 14.07
N MET A 38 7.89 1.06 13.76
CA MET A 38 6.54 0.78 14.28
C MET A 38 6.04 -0.62 13.92
N LEU A 39 6.46 -1.15 12.77
CA LEU A 39 6.08 -2.49 12.29
C LEU A 39 7.10 -3.59 12.62
N GLY A 40 8.03 -3.32 13.56
CA GLY A 40 8.99 -4.30 14.06
C GLY A 40 10.05 -4.69 13.03
N LYS A 41 10.39 -3.78 12.11
CA LYS A 41 11.37 -3.96 11.04
C LYS A 41 11.05 -5.14 10.10
N ASP A 42 9.76 -5.45 9.95
CA ASP A 42 9.27 -6.46 8.99
C ASP A 42 8.92 -5.79 7.66
N ILE A 43 9.75 -5.99 6.64
CA ILE A 43 9.57 -5.42 5.28
C ILE A 43 8.22 -5.78 4.67
N ARG A 44 7.66 -6.97 4.94
CA ARG A 44 6.37 -7.40 4.39
C ARG A 44 5.25 -6.49 4.91
N LYS A 45 5.27 -6.18 6.22
CA LYS A 45 4.29 -5.28 6.84
C LYS A 45 4.42 -3.86 6.32
N VAL A 46 5.66 -3.37 6.11
CA VAL A 46 5.89 -2.04 5.52
C VAL A 46 5.39 -1.99 4.08
N LYS A 47 5.67 -2.99 3.27
CA LYS A 47 5.13 -3.11 1.89
C LYS A 47 3.61 -3.09 1.88
N MET A 48 2.96 -3.84 2.79
CA MET A 48 1.50 -3.84 2.93
C MET A 48 0.96 -2.45 3.34
N ALA A 49 1.61 -1.77 4.29
CA ALA A 49 1.24 -0.41 4.69
C ALA A 49 1.38 0.58 3.53
N MET A 50 2.47 0.52 2.77
CA MET A 50 2.67 1.40 1.61
C MET A 50 1.71 1.08 0.47
N SER A 51 1.33 -0.19 0.28
CA SER A 51 0.27 -0.55 -0.67
C SER A 51 -1.05 0.14 -0.30
N PHE A 52 -1.42 0.16 0.99
CA PHE A 52 -2.59 0.88 1.45
C PHE A 52 -2.48 2.39 1.21
N ILE A 53 -1.39 3.03 1.68
CA ILE A 53 -1.20 4.48 1.58
C ILE A 53 -1.25 4.95 0.12
N ILE A 54 -0.61 4.22 -0.80
CA ILE A 54 -0.51 4.63 -2.20
C ILE A 54 -1.80 4.36 -2.98
N THR A 55 -2.60 3.36 -2.59
CA THR A 55 -3.80 2.97 -3.37
C THR A 55 -5.12 3.41 -2.74
N THR A 56 -5.14 3.86 -1.49
CA THR A 56 -6.33 4.40 -0.86
C THR A 56 -6.71 5.78 -1.42
N ARG A 57 -7.84 6.33 -0.94
CA ARG A 57 -8.26 7.70 -1.27
C ARG A 57 -7.29 8.73 -0.66
N GLY A 58 -7.30 9.97 -1.16
CA GLY A 58 -6.47 11.07 -0.68
C GLY A 58 -5.15 11.21 -1.42
N LEU A 59 -4.28 12.04 -0.89
CA LEU A 59 -2.97 12.38 -1.43
C LEU A 59 -1.88 11.65 -0.62
N PRO A 60 -1.22 10.62 -1.16
CA PRO A 60 -0.17 9.92 -0.43
C PRO A 60 1.04 10.83 -0.25
N GLN A 61 1.45 11.01 0.99
CA GLN A 61 2.71 11.66 1.36
C GLN A 61 3.68 10.57 1.81
N ILE A 62 4.83 10.48 1.14
CA ILE A 62 5.90 9.56 1.49
C ILE A 62 7.02 10.38 2.12
N TYR A 63 7.34 10.07 3.37
CA TYR A 63 8.47 10.69 4.04
C TYR A 63 9.77 10.11 3.48
N TYR A 64 10.78 10.97 3.25
CA TYR A 64 12.04 10.55 2.62
C TYR A 64 12.67 9.35 3.36
N GLY A 65 13.18 8.40 2.61
CA GLY A 65 13.82 7.20 3.14
C GLY A 65 12.84 6.08 3.55
N THR A 66 11.52 6.34 3.62
CA THR A 66 10.53 5.28 3.88
C THR A 66 10.56 4.22 2.77
N GLU A 67 10.78 4.65 1.53
CA GLU A 67 10.98 3.79 0.36
C GLU A 67 12.27 2.96 0.41
N LEU A 68 13.15 3.27 1.36
CA LEU A 68 14.44 2.59 1.59
C LEU A 68 14.55 1.96 2.98
N LEU A 69 13.40 1.79 3.67
CA LEU A 69 13.34 1.21 5.01
C LEU A 69 14.15 1.98 6.06
N PHE A 70 14.17 3.31 6.00
CA PHE A 70 14.82 4.10 7.03
C PHE A 70 14.21 3.79 8.40
N ALA A 71 15.10 3.56 9.36
CA ALA A 71 14.76 3.31 10.76
C ALA A 71 15.02 4.58 11.58
N ASP A 72 14.44 4.62 12.78
CA ASP A 72 14.82 5.62 13.77
C ASP A 72 16.26 5.43 14.21
N ASP A 73 16.95 6.54 14.54
CA ASP A 73 18.28 6.51 15.14
C ASP A 73 18.24 5.69 16.44
N PRO A 74 19.05 4.63 16.58
CA PRO A 74 19.08 3.80 17.78
C PRO A 74 19.51 4.56 19.04
N ARG A 75 20.17 5.71 18.89
CA ARG A 75 20.54 6.60 20.01
C ARG A 75 19.32 7.30 20.62
N GLY A 76 18.18 7.30 19.89
CA GLY A 76 16.95 7.96 20.35
C GLY A 76 16.99 9.48 20.23
N GLY A 77 16.15 10.13 21.01
CA GLY A 77 16.03 11.58 21.04
C GLY A 77 14.87 12.11 20.19
N ALA A 78 14.62 13.41 20.30
CA ALA A 78 13.49 14.09 19.63
C ALA A 78 13.57 14.09 18.10
N HIS A 79 14.75 13.84 17.55
CA HIS A 79 15.00 13.89 16.10
C HIS A 79 15.37 12.52 15.51
N LYS A 80 15.13 11.42 16.24
CA LYS A 80 15.54 10.07 15.83
C LYS A 80 15.01 9.64 14.43
N CYS A 81 13.85 10.16 14.01
CA CYS A 81 13.26 9.87 12.71
C CYS A 81 13.79 10.75 11.56
N ARG A 82 14.68 11.73 11.85
CA ARG A 82 15.14 12.74 10.90
C ARG A 82 16.61 12.55 10.49
N MET A 83 17.04 11.31 10.32
CA MET A 83 18.40 11.01 9.90
C MET A 83 18.68 11.53 8.50
N ASP A 84 19.90 12.01 8.26
CA ASP A 84 20.34 12.46 6.93
C ASP A 84 20.21 11.34 5.90
N PHE A 85 19.89 11.74 4.66
CA PHE A 85 19.81 10.81 3.55
C PHE A 85 21.20 10.59 2.96
N PRO A 86 21.77 9.37 3.03
CA PRO A 86 23.10 9.09 2.49
C PRO A 86 23.18 9.35 0.99
N GLY A 87 24.11 10.20 0.57
CA GLY A 87 24.28 10.62 -0.83
C GLY A 87 23.70 12.01 -1.13
N GLY A 88 23.15 12.70 -0.13
CA GLY A 88 22.64 14.07 -0.26
C GLY A 88 23.69 15.15 -0.05
N TRP A 89 24.86 14.82 0.51
CA TRP A 89 25.85 15.80 0.98
C TRP A 89 27.23 15.54 0.37
N GLU A 90 28.02 16.63 0.28
CA GLU A 90 29.44 16.55 -0.09
C GLU A 90 30.20 15.70 0.92
N GLY A 91 30.99 14.74 0.45
CA GLY A 91 31.75 13.83 1.29
C GLY A 91 31.04 12.52 1.66
N ASP A 92 29.77 12.34 1.28
CA ASP A 92 29.07 11.08 1.47
C ASP A 92 29.77 9.95 0.69
N THR A 93 30.16 8.90 1.41
CA THR A 93 30.79 7.71 0.82
C THR A 93 29.76 6.70 0.28
N ILE A 94 28.51 6.83 0.73
CA ILE A 94 27.36 6.01 0.30
C ILE A 94 26.33 6.93 -0.36
N ASN A 95 25.76 6.49 -1.47
CA ASN A 95 24.75 7.24 -2.20
C ASN A 95 23.52 6.37 -2.50
N LEU A 96 22.51 6.42 -1.63
CA LEU A 96 21.29 5.62 -1.76
C LEU A 96 20.37 6.04 -2.92
N PHE A 97 20.65 7.16 -3.60
CA PHE A 97 19.99 7.44 -4.89
C PHE A 97 20.37 6.42 -5.96
N LYS A 98 21.53 5.77 -5.82
CA LYS A 98 22.03 4.79 -6.76
C LYS A 98 21.78 3.36 -6.27
N PRO A 99 21.30 2.46 -7.14
CA PRO A 99 20.95 1.08 -6.78
C PRO A 99 22.11 0.27 -6.18
N GLU A 100 23.33 0.50 -6.65
CA GLU A 100 24.52 -0.22 -6.21
C GLU A 100 24.89 -0.04 -4.73
N TYR A 101 24.35 0.99 -4.08
CA TYR A 101 24.55 1.23 -2.64
C TYR A 101 23.40 0.71 -1.77
N ARG A 102 22.34 0.19 -2.39
CA ARG A 102 21.19 -0.35 -1.67
C ARG A 102 21.42 -1.84 -1.36
N ASN A 103 21.06 -2.25 -0.15
CA ASN A 103 20.96 -3.68 0.13
C ASN A 103 19.70 -4.29 -0.54
N ALA A 104 19.59 -5.62 -0.52
CA ALA A 104 18.50 -6.33 -1.21
C ALA A 104 17.11 -5.89 -0.72
N GLN A 105 16.92 -5.70 0.60
CA GLN A 105 15.62 -5.28 1.15
C GLN A 105 15.30 -3.83 0.80
N GLN A 106 16.27 -2.94 0.79
CA GLN A 106 16.09 -1.55 0.37
C GLN A 106 15.71 -1.47 -1.10
N GLN A 107 16.37 -2.25 -1.95
CA GLN A 107 16.03 -2.30 -3.38
C GLN A 107 14.63 -2.88 -3.60
N GLU A 108 14.29 -3.96 -2.88
CA GLU A 108 12.95 -4.57 -2.94
C GLU A 108 11.86 -3.58 -2.53
N MET A 109 12.06 -2.85 -1.43
CA MET A 109 11.11 -1.85 -0.96
C MET A 109 10.97 -0.68 -1.92
N PHE A 110 12.09 -0.18 -2.44
CA PHE A 110 12.11 0.88 -3.46
C PHE A 110 11.33 0.49 -4.71
N ASP A 111 11.55 -0.73 -5.21
CA ASP A 111 10.86 -1.23 -6.40
C ASP A 111 9.35 -1.41 -6.15
N HIS A 112 8.97 -1.86 -4.95
CA HIS A 112 7.57 -1.96 -4.54
C HIS A 112 6.87 -0.60 -4.56
N VAL A 113 7.44 0.41 -3.90
CA VAL A 113 6.89 1.77 -3.87
C VAL A 113 6.86 2.39 -5.26
N ARG A 114 7.93 2.24 -6.03
CA ARG A 114 8.02 2.75 -7.41
C ARG A 114 6.93 2.18 -8.30
N LYS A 115 6.70 0.86 -8.27
CA LYS A 115 5.65 0.21 -9.06
C LYS A 115 4.27 0.78 -8.72
N LEU A 116 3.95 0.91 -7.43
CA LEU A 116 2.66 1.43 -6.99
C LEU A 116 2.46 2.91 -7.35
N LEU A 117 3.49 3.73 -7.25
CA LEU A 117 3.42 5.14 -7.64
C LEU A 117 3.24 5.32 -9.16
N HIS A 118 3.97 4.53 -9.96
CA HIS A 118 3.76 4.50 -11.40
C HIS A 118 2.34 4.04 -11.77
N PHE A 119 1.86 3.00 -11.11
CA PHE A 119 0.49 2.53 -11.28
C PHE A 119 -0.52 3.62 -10.94
N ARG A 120 -0.40 4.26 -9.76
CA ARG A 120 -1.28 5.36 -9.35
C ARG A 120 -1.26 6.51 -10.35
N LYS A 121 -0.09 6.87 -10.87
CA LYS A 121 0.06 7.96 -11.87
C LYS A 121 -0.62 7.61 -13.20
N SER A 122 -0.56 6.35 -13.63
CA SER A 122 -1.06 5.91 -14.94
C SER A 122 -2.53 5.49 -14.95
N ILE A 123 -3.11 5.16 -13.79
CA ILE A 123 -4.47 4.65 -13.67
C ILE A 123 -5.33 5.60 -12.80
N PRO A 124 -6.08 6.52 -13.43
CA PRO A 124 -6.83 7.57 -12.73
C PRO A 124 -7.80 7.06 -11.67
N VAL A 125 -8.42 5.92 -11.87
CA VAL A 125 -9.37 5.35 -10.89
C VAL A 125 -8.75 5.13 -9.51
N VAL A 126 -7.44 5.00 -9.40
CA VAL A 126 -6.74 4.85 -8.11
C VAL A 126 -6.88 6.13 -7.27
N TYR A 127 -6.79 7.33 -7.88
CA TYR A 127 -6.79 8.59 -7.13
C TYR A 127 -8.11 9.36 -7.19
N ASN A 128 -8.91 9.20 -8.25
CA ASN A 128 -10.18 9.92 -8.41
C ASN A 128 -11.43 9.02 -8.34
N GLY A 129 -11.27 7.69 -8.31
CA GLY A 129 -12.38 6.75 -8.23
C GLY A 129 -13.14 6.83 -6.90
N LYS A 130 -14.34 6.27 -6.88
CA LYS A 130 -15.10 6.03 -5.64
C LYS A 130 -14.40 4.97 -4.80
N LEU A 131 -14.62 5.00 -3.49
CA LEU A 131 -14.13 3.98 -2.58
C LEU A 131 -15.30 3.12 -2.09
N MET A 132 -15.11 1.81 -2.13
CA MET A 132 -15.98 0.81 -1.52
C MET A 132 -15.12 -0.15 -0.71
N HIS A 133 -15.54 -0.51 0.49
CA HIS A 133 -14.74 -1.40 1.34
C HIS A 133 -15.61 -2.37 2.12
N TYR A 134 -15.02 -3.46 2.56
CA TYR A 134 -15.69 -4.55 3.25
C TYR A 134 -15.19 -4.68 4.68
N VAL A 135 -16.09 -5.10 5.58
CA VAL A 135 -15.70 -5.43 6.97
C VAL A 135 -14.63 -6.53 6.94
N PRO A 136 -13.48 -6.34 7.61
CA PRO A 136 -12.42 -7.33 7.63
C PRO A 136 -12.87 -8.68 8.21
N LYS A 137 -12.52 -9.75 7.52
CA LYS A 137 -12.68 -11.13 8.00
C LYS A 137 -11.31 -11.78 8.15
N ASN A 138 -11.06 -12.49 9.23
CA ASN A 138 -9.79 -13.17 9.50
C ASN A 138 -8.55 -12.27 9.32
N ASN A 139 -8.67 -10.99 9.70
CA ASN A 139 -7.64 -9.97 9.53
C ASN A 139 -7.29 -9.67 8.05
N ILE A 140 -8.17 -9.97 7.11
CA ILE A 140 -8.07 -9.53 5.72
C ILE A 140 -9.00 -8.34 5.52
N TYR A 141 -8.44 -7.22 5.07
CA TYR A 141 -9.18 -6.04 4.68
C TYR A 141 -9.18 -5.90 3.17
N THR A 142 -10.38 -5.74 2.60
CA THR A 142 -10.57 -5.59 1.14
C THR A 142 -11.26 -4.27 0.87
N TYR A 143 -10.75 -3.52 -0.11
CA TYR A 143 -11.41 -2.33 -0.64
C TYR A 143 -11.20 -2.21 -2.14
N PHE A 144 -12.02 -1.37 -2.74
CA PHE A 144 -12.02 -1.06 -4.17
C PHE A 144 -11.88 0.45 -4.39
N ARG A 145 -11.10 0.81 -5.38
CA ARG A 145 -11.16 2.10 -6.06
C ARG A 145 -11.83 1.84 -7.40
N TYR A 146 -12.92 2.53 -7.73
CA TYR A 146 -13.69 2.18 -8.92
C TYR A 146 -14.41 3.36 -9.56
N ASN A 147 -14.71 3.21 -10.84
CA ASN A 147 -15.65 4.00 -11.62
C ASN A 147 -16.52 3.03 -12.45
N ASP A 148 -17.22 3.53 -13.46
CA ASP A 148 -18.15 2.73 -14.26
C ASP A 148 -17.46 1.73 -15.20
N SER A 149 -16.17 1.90 -15.51
CA SER A 149 -15.43 1.08 -16.48
C SER A 149 -14.22 0.35 -15.91
N GLU A 150 -13.74 0.74 -14.73
CA GLU A 150 -12.50 0.23 -14.15
C GLU A 150 -12.64 0.05 -12.65
N CYS A 151 -11.95 -0.93 -12.11
CA CYS A 151 -11.75 -1.01 -10.67
C CYS A 151 -10.38 -1.56 -10.29
N VAL A 152 -9.90 -1.11 -9.14
CA VAL A 152 -8.71 -1.66 -8.48
C VAL A 152 -9.18 -2.29 -7.19
N MET A 153 -8.99 -3.59 -7.07
CA MET A 153 -9.21 -4.36 -5.85
C MET A 153 -7.91 -4.43 -5.06
N VAL A 154 -7.97 -4.06 -3.79
CA VAL A 154 -6.83 -4.17 -2.89
C VAL A 154 -7.20 -5.05 -1.73
N LEU A 155 -6.39 -6.08 -1.51
CA LEU A 155 -6.49 -6.99 -0.38
C LEU A 155 -5.26 -6.82 0.51
N LEU A 156 -5.48 -6.68 1.82
CA LEU A 156 -4.42 -6.58 2.82
C LEU A 156 -4.60 -7.73 3.81
N ASN A 157 -3.67 -8.68 3.83
CA ASN A 157 -3.67 -9.78 4.79
C ASN A 157 -2.77 -9.44 5.99
N GLY A 158 -3.35 -8.97 7.08
CA GLY A 158 -2.62 -8.69 8.33
C GLY A 158 -2.42 -9.92 9.23
N ALA A 159 -2.79 -11.12 8.78
CA ALA A 159 -2.56 -12.35 9.53
C ALA A 159 -1.14 -12.88 9.33
N SER A 160 -0.67 -13.69 10.29
CA SER A 160 0.66 -14.32 10.26
C SER A 160 0.73 -15.56 9.35
N GLN A 161 -0.36 -15.90 8.66
CA GLN A 161 -0.45 -17.05 7.76
C GLN A 161 -1.13 -16.67 6.45
N SER A 162 -0.83 -17.40 5.38
CA SER A 162 -1.54 -17.31 4.10
C SER A 162 -3.01 -17.65 4.30
N GLN A 163 -3.87 -17.00 3.53
CA GLN A 163 -5.32 -17.21 3.60
C GLN A 163 -5.93 -17.24 2.21
N THR A 164 -7.10 -17.85 2.10
CA THR A 164 -7.90 -17.88 0.89
C THR A 164 -9.23 -17.18 1.07
N ILE A 165 -9.68 -16.44 0.06
CA ILE A 165 -10.96 -15.75 0.04
C ILE A 165 -11.73 -16.18 -1.22
N GLY A 166 -13.03 -16.39 -1.09
CA GLY A 166 -13.89 -16.62 -2.24
C GLY A 166 -14.17 -15.32 -3.01
N TRP A 167 -14.05 -15.36 -4.32
CA TRP A 167 -14.38 -14.25 -5.21
C TRP A 167 -15.85 -13.82 -5.12
N ASN A 168 -16.75 -14.75 -4.81
CA ASN A 168 -18.18 -14.51 -4.68
C ASN A 168 -18.54 -13.46 -3.60
N GLN A 169 -17.66 -13.23 -2.63
CA GLN A 169 -17.85 -12.18 -1.63
C GLN A 169 -17.83 -10.76 -2.22
N PHE A 170 -17.29 -10.62 -3.44
CA PHE A 170 -17.09 -9.33 -4.12
C PHE A 170 -17.87 -9.22 -5.42
N GLU A 171 -18.86 -10.09 -5.63
CA GLU A 171 -19.63 -10.13 -6.88
C GLU A 171 -20.33 -8.81 -7.19
N GLU A 172 -20.77 -8.07 -6.16
CA GLU A 172 -21.34 -6.74 -6.30
C GLU A 172 -20.44 -5.79 -7.12
N ARG A 173 -19.10 -5.92 -6.98
CA ARG A 173 -18.14 -5.05 -7.68
C ARG A 173 -17.49 -5.73 -8.88
N LEU A 174 -17.39 -7.05 -8.88
CA LEU A 174 -16.66 -7.82 -9.89
C LEU A 174 -17.61 -8.54 -10.88
N GLN A 175 -18.90 -8.20 -10.88
CA GLN A 175 -19.85 -8.78 -11.81
C GLN A 175 -19.41 -8.53 -13.26
N GLY A 176 -19.37 -9.59 -14.07
CA GLY A 176 -18.94 -9.55 -15.47
C GLY A 176 -17.41 -9.46 -15.69
N MET A 177 -16.62 -9.24 -14.65
CA MET A 177 -15.16 -9.25 -14.75
C MET A 177 -14.63 -10.68 -14.60
N LYS A 178 -13.88 -11.16 -15.60
CA LYS A 178 -13.36 -12.55 -15.64
C LYS A 178 -11.91 -12.65 -15.20
N ALA A 179 -11.10 -11.62 -15.47
CA ALA A 179 -9.69 -11.59 -15.14
C ALA A 179 -9.25 -10.17 -14.79
N GLY A 180 -8.22 -10.06 -13.97
CA GLY A 180 -7.55 -8.82 -13.63
C GLY A 180 -6.04 -8.96 -13.77
N TYR A 181 -5.33 -7.86 -13.58
CA TYR A 181 -3.88 -7.81 -13.63
C TYR A 181 -3.33 -7.42 -12.25
N GLU A 182 -2.53 -8.31 -11.64
CA GLU A 182 -1.90 -8.04 -10.35
C GLU A 182 -0.65 -7.18 -10.57
N ILE A 183 -0.65 -5.99 -9.99
CA ILE A 183 0.29 -4.92 -10.32
C ILE A 183 1.71 -5.20 -9.84
N LEU A 184 1.86 -5.84 -8.67
CA LEU A 184 3.16 -6.04 -8.05
C LEU A 184 3.94 -7.19 -8.71
N SER A 185 3.28 -8.30 -8.99
CA SER A 185 3.86 -9.45 -9.67
C SER A 185 3.89 -9.32 -11.19
N GLY A 186 3.00 -8.50 -11.75
CA GLY A 186 2.80 -8.41 -13.19
C GLY A 186 2.04 -9.59 -13.80
N GLN A 187 1.32 -10.36 -13.00
CA GLN A 187 0.62 -11.55 -13.46
C GLN A 187 -0.86 -11.28 -13.71
N GLN A 188 -1.41 -11.97 -14.70
CA GLN A 188 -2.85 -12.02 -14.92
C GLN A 188 -3.46 -12.99 -13.90
N ILE A 189 -4.49 -12.52 -13.19
CA ILE A 189 -5.28 -13.33 -12.26
C ILE A 189 -6.65 -13.56 -12.87
N THR A 190 -6.99 -14.81 -13.09
CA THR A 190 -8.33 -15.20 -13.54
C THR A 190 -9.23 -15.39 -12.32
N LYS A 191 -10.43 -14.78 -12.38
CA LYS A 191 -11.44 -14.95 -11.34
C LYS A 191 -11.91 -16.41 -11.34
N GLY A 192 -11.55 -17.14 -10.29
CA GLY A 192 -11.93 -18.52 -10.06
C GLY A 192 -12.85 -18.65 -8.84
N GLU A 193 -12.74 -19.76 -8.11
CA GLU A 193 -13.48 -19.93 -6.86
C GLU A 193 -12.85 -19.16 -5.70
N LYS A 194 -11.54 -19.14 -5.62
CA LYS A 194 -10.77 -18.57 -4.50
C LYS A 194 -9.55 -17.79 -4.99
N ILE A 195 -9.13 -16.82 -4.20
CA ILE A 195 -7.86 -16.13 -4.33
C ILE A 195 -7.05 -16.38 -3.05
N GLU A 196 -5.77 -16.72 -3.21
CA GLU A 196 -4.82 -16.86 -2.11
C GLU A 196 -4.06 -15.56 -1.91
N ILE A 197 -3.81 -15.22 -0.65
CA ILE A 197 -3.01 -14.06 -0.25
C ILE A 197 -2.05 -14.46 0.88
N GLU A 198 -0.78 -14.22 0.63
CA GLU A 198 0.32 -14.52 1.55
C GLU A 198 0.18 -13.79 2.91
N SER A 199 0.87 -14.31 3.93
CA SER A 199 0.91 -13.68 5.25
C SER A 199 1.56 -12.30 5.21
N ASN A 200 1.01 -11.32 5.95
CA ASN A 200 1.51 -9.95 6.03
C ASN A 200 1.82 -9.35 4.65
N SER A 201 0.90 -9.52 3.70
CA SER A 201 1.08 -9.09 2.32
C SER A 201 -0.13 -8.36 1.77
N SER A 202 0.02 -7.82 0.58
CA SER A 202 -1.05 -7.17 -0.18
C SER A 202 -1.11 -7.71 -1.60
N LEU A 203 -2.33 -7.75 -2.16
CA LEU A 203 -2.58 -7.89 -3.60
C LEU A 203 -3.24 -6.62 -4.11
N VAL A 204 -2.79 -6.12 -5.25
CA VAL A 204 -3.34 -4.95 -5.93
C VAL A 204 -3.72 -5.38 -7.34
N ILE A 205 -5.01 -5.60 -7.58
CA ILE A 205 -5.50 -6.20 -8.83
C ILE A 205 -6.33 -5.16 -9.58
N TYR A 206 -5.93 -4.87 -10.79
CA TYR A 206 -6.62 -3.96 -11.69
C TYR A 206 -7.51 -4.73 -12.65
N PHE A 207 -8.78 -4.32 -12.72
CA PHE A 207 -9.78 -4.85 -13.63
C PHE A 207 -10.29 -3.73 -14.55
N LYS A 208 -10.48 -4.08 -15.80
CA LYS A 208 -11.12 -3.23 -16.78
C LYS A 208 -12.28 -3.96 -17.40
N THR A 209 -13.45 -3.32 -17.47
CA THR A 209 -14.61 -3.88 -18.17
C THR A 209 -14.26 -3.97 -19.66
N THR A 210 -14.28 -5.15 -20.20
CA THR A 210 -14.33 -5.35 -21.67
C THR A 210 -15.73 -4.95 -22.11
N LYS A 211 -15.83 -3.86 -22.84
CA LYS A 211 -17.06 -3.51 -23.56
C LYS A 211 -17.34 -4.55 -24.63
#